data_c10abe5d8e374fe7272e1a9ae90efb78
#
_entry.id   c10abe5d8e374fe7272e1a9ae90efb78
#
_cell.length_a   1.000
_cell.length_b   1.000
_cell.length_c   1.000
_cell.angle_alpha   90.00
_cell.angle_beta   90.00
_cell.angle_gamma   90.00
#
_symmetry.space_group_name_H-M   'P 1'
#
loop_
_entity.id
_entity.type
_entity.pdbx_description
1 polymer ?
#
loop_
_entity_poly.entity_id
_entity_poly.type
_entity_poly.pdbx_seq_one_letter_code
_entity_poly.pdbx_strand_id
1 'polypeptide(L)'
;MPARSWLLFTVLLSTACVRHTPLASVENPNVITEDEIRDNGAGTIYEVIAQLRPEYLRDRGPAALTGGARDVAIVFLNTQEYGPLSILNQVAASDISEVRYYSGIDAVIKFGRAYGNGVIQLISRTH
;
A
#
# COMPACT_ATOMS: atom_id res chain seq x y z
N MET A 1 28.78 61.01 39.07
CA MET A 1 28.49 60.74 37.66
C MET A 1 27.88 59.34 37.58
N PRO A 2 26.59 59.20 37.49
CA PRO A 2 26.02 57.85 37.41
C PRO A 2 26.08 57.33 35.98
N ALA A 3 26.75 56.23 35.80
CA ALA A 3 26.69 55.46 34.57
C ALA A 3 25.35 54.74 34.49
N ARG A 4 24.55 55.10 33.47
CA ARG A 4 23.27 54.42 33.19
C ARG A 4 23.58 53.19 32.36
N SER A 5 23.60 52.03 33.04
CA SER A 5 23.67 50.73 32.43
C SER A 5 22.33 50.41 31.78
N TRP A 6 22.31 50.36 30.46
CA TRP A 6 21.13 49.98 29.67
C TRP A 6 21.26 48.53 29.31
N LEU A 7 20.62 47.66 30.10
CA LEU A 7 20.48 46.25 29.81
C LEU A 7 19.43 46.08 28.70
N LEU A 8 19.92 45.86 27.49
CA LEU A 8 19.11 45.41 26.38
C LEU A 8 18.77 43.91 26.58
N PHE A 9 17.53 43.68 27.01
CA PHE A 9 16.97 42.35 27.15
C PHE A 9 16.52 41.90 25.76
N THR A 10 17.38 41.13 25.07
CA THR A 10 17.06 40.53 23.78
C THR A 10 16.22 39.29 24.04
N VAL A 11 14.91 39.40 23.87
CA VAL A 11 14.00 38.26 23.89
C VAL A 11 14.14 37.52 22.59
N LEU A 12 14.85 36.36 22.62
CA LEU A 12 14.88 35.40 21.51
C LEU A 12 13.53 34.68 21.45
N LEU A 13 12.66 35.12 20.53
CA LEU A 13 11.48 34.33 20.16
C LEU A 13 11.96 33.08 19.35
N SER A 14 12.15 31.98 20.01
CA SER A 14 12.30 30.68 19.37
C SER A 14 10.93 30.24 18.89
N THR A 15 10.64 30.44 17.61
CA THR A 15 9.53 29.83 16.92
C THR A 15 9.80 28.32 16.81
N ALA A 16 9.26 27.57 17.77
CA ALA A 16 9.21 26.11 17.67
C ALA A 16 8.25 25.75 16.53
N CYS A 17 8.81 25.37 15.37
CA CYS A 17 8.06 24.69 14.34
C CYS A 17 7.58 23.34 14.92
N VAL A 18 6.35 23.31 15.39
CA VAL A 18 5.65 22.08 15.70
C VAL A 18 5.46 21.37 14.37
N ARG A 19 6.37 20.43 14.06
CA ARG A 19 6.13 19.47 13.00
C ARG A 19 4.93 18.64 13.45
N HIS A 20 3.79 18.90 12.83
CA HIS A 20 2.66 17.98 12.87
C HIS A 20 3.15 16.68 12.22
N THR A 21 3.57 15.74 13.04
CA THR A 21 3.65 14.35 12.65
C THR A 21 2.20 13.91 12.50
N PRO A 22 1.68 13.62 11.29
CA PRO A 22 0.38 12.99 11.20
C PRO A 22 0.45 11.72 12.04
N LEU A 23 -0.56 11.51 12.90
CA LEU A 23 -0.71 10.22 13.57
C LEU A 23 -0.53 9.17 12.48
N ALA A 24 0.51 8.34 12.62
CA ALA A 24 0.68 7.19 11.78
C ALA A 24 -0.61 6.36 11.95
N SER A 25 -1.51 6.48 11.00
CA SER A 25 -2.57 5.49 10.83
C SER A 25 -1.85 4.15 10.87
N VAL A 26 -2.32 3.22 11.68
CA VAL A 26 -1.77 1.85 11.73
C VAL A 26 -1.90 1.33 10.30
N GLU A 27 -0.84 1.52 9.54
CA GLU A 27 -0.77 1.19 8.14
C GLU A 27 -0.88 -0.34 8.06
N ASN A 28 -2.00 -0.82 7.56
CA ASN A 28 -2.19 -2.25 7.40
C ASN A 28 -1.23 -2.73 6.30
N PRO A 29 -0.22 -3.55 6.61
CA PRO A 29 0.78 -3.96 5.65
C PRO A 29 0.19 -4.72 4.44
N ASN A 30 -1.04 -5.19 4.57
CA ASN A 30 -1.75 -5.93 3.53
C ASN A 30 -2.70 -5.05 2.69
N VAL A 31 -2.68 -3.74 2.89
CA VAL A 31 -3.53 -2.79 2.16
C VAL A 31 -2.68 -1.64 1.64
N ILE A 32 -2.87 -1.28 0.38
CA ILE A 32 -2.39 -0.03 -0.21
C ILE A 32 -3.62 0.85 -0.39
N THR A 33 -3.60 2.00 0.24
CA THR A 33 -4.73 2.93 0.26
C THR A 33 -4.75 3.82 -0.98
N GLU A 34 -5.88 4.49 -1.22
CA GLU A 34 -6.02 5.45 -2.32
C GLU A 34 -4.99 6.57 -2.24
N ASP A 35 -4.71 7.07 -1.03
CA ASP A 35 -3.73 8.13 -0.84
C ASP A 35 -2.31 7.65 -1.20
N GLU A 36 -1.92 6.44 -0.80
CA GLU A 36 -0.64 5.84 -1.17
C GLU A 36 -0.52 5.65 -2.69
N ILE A 37 -1.60 5.20 -3.35
CA ILE A 37 -1.64 5.01 -4.81
C ILE A 37 -1.45 6.36 -5.50
N ARG A 38 -2.19 7.38 -5.08
CA ARG A 38 -2.14 8.72 -5.66
C ARG A 38 -0.78 9.39 -5.46
N ASP A 39 -0.25 9.31 -4.25
CA ASP A 39 1.01 9.98 -3.87
C ASP A 39 2.22 9.28 -4.52
N ASN A 40 2.10 7.99 -4.85
CA ASN A 40 3.12 7.25 -5.59
C ASN A 40 3.30 7.79 -7.01
N GLY A 41 2.21 8.23 -7.67
CA GLY A 41 2.25 8.82 -9.01
C GLY A 41 2.55 7.84 -10.15
N ALA A 42 2.60 6.53 -9.91
CA ALA A 42 2.82 5.52 -10.95
C ALA A 42 1.61 5.40 -11.89
N GLY A 43 1.86 4.99 -13.13
CA GLY A 43 0.82 4.86 -14.14
C GLY A 43 -0.02 3.59 -14.01
N THR A 44 0.60 2.50 -13.54
CA THR A 44 -0.04 1.18 -13.44
C THR A 44 -0.04 0.65 -12.02
N ILE A 45 -0.98 -0.22 -11.70
CA ILE A 45 -1.03 -0.89 -10.39
C ILE A 45 0.17 -1.80 -10.17
N TYR A 46 0.72 -2.39 -11.22
CA TYR A 46 1.96 -3.16 -11.10
C TYR A 46 3.10 -2.32 -10.54
N GLU A 47 3.30 -1.10 -11.08
CA GLU A 47 4.35 -0.20 -10.63
C GLU A 47 4.13 0.27 -9.19
N VAL A 48 2.88 0.59 -8.82
CA VAL A 48 2.51 0.95 -7.45
C VAL A 48 2.92 -0.16 -6.48
N ILE A 49 2.51 -1.41 -6.77
CA ILE A 49 2.82 -2.55 -5.90
C ILE A 49 4.32 -2.82 -5.87
N ALA A 50 5.01 -2.75 -7.01
CA ALA A 50 6.45 -2.99 -7.11
C ALA A 50 7.27 -1.98 -6.27
N GLN A 51 6.78 -0.76 -6.13
CA GLN A 51 7.45 0.29 -5.36
C GLN A 51 7.08 0.26 -3.88
N LEU A 52 5.80 0.04 -3.55
CA LEU A 52 5.31 0.13 -2.17
C LEU A 52 5.33 -1.21 -1.43
N ARG A 53 4.99 -2.31 -2.11
CA ARG A 53 4.83 -3.65 -1.51
C ARG A 53 5.30 -4.75 -2.48
N PRO A 54 6.60 -4.79 -2.84
CA PRO A 54 7.12 -5.75 -3.83
C PRO A 54 6.91 -7.21 -3.41
N GLU A 55 6.70 -7.47 -2.12
CA GLU A 55 6.42 -8.81 -1.59
C GLU A 55 5.09 -9.41 -2.10
N TYR A 56 4.14 -8.60 -2.57
CA TYR A 56 2.89 -9.10 -3.15
C TYR A 56 3.10 -9.76 -4.51
N LEU A 57 4.16 -9.35 -5.22
CA LEU A 57 4.50 -9.84 -6.55
C LEU A 57 5.42 -11.08 -6.52
N ARG A 58 5.89 -11.48 -5.34
CA ARG A 58 6.82 -12.60 -5.24
C ARG A 58 6.13 -13.91 -5.57
N ASP A 59 6.81 -14.69 -6.41
CA ASP A 59 6.52 -16.10 -6.56
C ASP A 59 6.81 -16.81 -5.23
N ARG A 60 5.82 -17.54 -4.72
CA ARG A 60 5.93 -18.29 -3.46
C ARG A 60 6.23 -19.76 -3.68
N GLY A 61 6.53 -20.13 -4.93
CA GLY A 61 6.77 -21.49 -5.31
C GLY A 61 5.49 -22.34 -5.34
N PRO A 62 5.57 -23.58 -5.79
CA PRO A 62 4.42 -24.48 -5.81
C PRO A 62 3.91 -24.65 -4.38
N ALA A 63 2.64 -24.37 -4.16
CA ALA A 63 1.95 -24.70 -2.92
C ALA A 63 1.87 -26.23 -2.78
N ALA A 64 2.99 -26.83 -2.43
CA ALA A 64 3.24 -28.27 -2.45
C ALA A 64 2.27 -29.09 -1.58
N LEU A 65 1.46 -28.43 -0.76
CA LEU A 65 0.54 -29.11 0.16
C LEU A 65 -0.94 -28.94 -0.19
N THR A 66 -1.29 -28.10 -1.17
CA THR A 66 -2.71 -27.82 -1.47
C THR A 66 -3.15 -28.16 -2.90
N GLY A 67 -2.26 -28.70 -3.74
CA GLY A 67 -2.63 -29.20 -5.08
C GLY A 67 -3.15 -28.13 -6.06
N GLY A 68 -2.91 -26.85 -5.77
CA GLY A 68 -3.30 -25.74 -6.65
C GLY A 68 -2.24 -25.53 -7.74
N ALA A 69 -2.66 -25.60 -9.01
CA ALA A 69 -1.77 -25.52 -10.18
C ALA A 69 -1.27 -24.10 -10.49
N ARG A 70 -1.30 -23.16 -9.55
CA ARG A 70 -0.94 -21.76 -9.78
C ARG A 70 0.19 -21.36 -8.84
N ASP A 71 1.35 -21.08 -9.41
CA ASP A 71 2.57 -20.79 -8.65
C ASP A 71 2.64 -19.33 -8.13
N VAL A 72 1.72 -18.47 -8.57
CA VAL A 72 1.68 -17.04 -8.24
C VAL A 72 0.30 -16.63 -7.74
N ALA A 73 0.25 -15.50 -7.05
CA ALA A 73 -1.01 -14.89 -6.62
C ALA A 73 -1.91 -14.56 -7.83
N ILE A 74 -3.22 -14.62 -7.61
CA ILE A 74 -4.24 -14.28 -8.61
C ILE A 74 -4.80 -12.90 -8.33
N VAL A 75 -5.10 -12.17 -9.38
CA VAL A 75 -5.69 -10.82 -9.29
C VAL A 75 -7.20 -10.92 -9.37
N PHE A 76 -7.86 -10.26 -8.43
CA PHE A 76 -9.31 -10.02 -8.42
C PHE A 76 -9.57 -8.53 -8.65
N LEU A 77 -10.58 -8.23 -9.46
CA LEU A 77 -11.15 -6.90 -9.56
C LEU A 77 -12.51 -6.91 -8.84
N ASN A 78 -12.60 -6.15 -7.77
CA ASN A 78 -13.72 -6.21 -6.82
C ASN A 78 -13.92 -7.64 -6.28
N THR A 79 -14.92 -8.36 -6.76
CA THR A 79 -15.26 -9.72 -6.34
C THR A 79 -15.03 -10.78 -7.42
N GLN A 80 -14.57 -10.38 -8.60
CA GLN A 80 -14.38 -11.29 -9.73
C GLN A 80 -12.91 -11.59 -9.96
N GLU A 81 -12.59 -12.84 -10.28
CA GLU A 81 -11.26 -13.22 -10.75
C GLU A 81 -10.97 -12.48 -12.07
N TYR A 82 -9.87 -11.73 -12.09
CA TYR A 82 -9.51 -10.90 -13.21
C TYR A 82 -8.37 -11.53 -14.05
N GLY A 83 -7.44 -12.19 -13.40
CA GLY A 83 -6.38 -12.93 -14.10
C GLY A 83 -5.08 -13.06 -13.31
N PRO A 84 -3.99 -13.43 -14.02
CA PRO A 84 -2.66 -13.55 -13.43
C PRO A 84 -2.05 -12.19 -13.10
N LEU A 85 -0.91 -12.18 -12.38
CA LEU A 85 -0.20 -10.94 -12.00
C LEU A 85 0.12 -10.01 -13.17
N SER A 86 0.35 -10.56 -14.37
CA SER A 86 0.66 -9.78 -15.57
C SER A 86 -0.44 -8.78 -15.95
N ILE A 87 -1.69 -9.04 -15.54
CA ILE A 87 -2.81 -8.13 -15.80
C ILE A 87 -2.63 -6.77 -15.11
N LEU A 88 -1.88 -6.72 -13.99
CA LEU A 88 -1.62 -5.50 -13.23
C LEU A 88 -0.91 -4.41 -14.06
N ASN A 89 -0.19 -4.80 -15.11
CA ASN A 89 0.45 -3.87 -16.04
C ASN A 89 -0.56 -3.14 -16.96
N GLN A 90 -1.78 -3.68 -17.05
CA GLN A 90 -2.85 -3.14 -17.90
C GLN A 90 -3.90 -2.36 -17.09
N VAL A 91 -3.80 -2.39 -15.77
CA VAL A 91 -4.70 -1.67 -14.88
C VAL A 91 -4.10 -0.32 -14.53
N ALA A 92 -4.78 0.76 -14.92
CA ALA A 92 -4.37 2.10 -14.56
C ALA A 92 -4.52 2.34 -13.05
N ALA A 93 -3.50 2.94 -12.43
CA ALA A 93 -3.53 3.26 -11.00
C ALA A 93 -4.67 4.22 -10.65
N SER A 94 -5.05 5.11 -11.59
CA SER A 94 -6.16 6.05 -11.43
C SER A 94 -7.52 5.40 -11.23
N ASP A 95 -7.70 4.18 -11.70
CA ASP A 95 -9.00 3.49 -11.69
C ASP A 95 -9.23 2.69 -10.40
N ILE A 96 -8.20 2.60 -9.56
CA ILE A 96 -8.20 1.80 -8.34
C ILE A 96 -8.19 2.71 -7.12
N SER A 97 -9.07 2.42 -6.17
CA SER A 97 -9.13 3.11 -4.88
C SER A 97 -8.37 2.37 -3.78
N GLU A 98 -8.20 1.04 -3.90
CA GLU A 98 -7.53 0.27 -2.86
C GLU A 98 -6.99 -1.04 -3.44
N VAL A 99 -5.82 -1.46 -2.96
CA VAL A 99 -5.25 -2.78 -3.23
C VAL A 99 -5.16 -3.55 -1.92
N ARG A 100 -5.73 -4.75 -1.88
CA ARG A 100 -5.69 -5.66 -0.73
C ARG A 100 -4.96 -6.93 -1.08
N TYR A 101 -4.02 -7.30 -0.24
CA TYR A 101 -3.32 -8.56 -0.35
C TYR A 101 -3.85 -9.57 0.66
N TYR A 102 -4.15 -10.77 0.17
CA TYR A 102 -4.51 -11.93 1.01
C TYR A 102 -3.42 -12.98 0.88
N SER A 103 -2.85 -13.36 2.02
CA SER A 103 -1.89 -14.46 2.09
C SER A 103 -2.55 -15.79 1.70
N GLY A 104 -1.75 -16.82 1.45
CA GLY A 104 -2.28 -18.11 1.02
C GLY A 104 -3.41 -18.64 1.91
N ILE A 105 -3.26 -18.56 3.23
CA ILE A 105 -4.29 -19.03 4.18
C ILE A 105 -5.54 -18.15 4.11
N ASP A 106 -5.38 -16.84 4.13
CA ASP A 106 -6.50 -15.90 4.08
C ASP A 106 -7.23 -15.97 2.74
N ALA A 107 -6.47 -16.15 1.66
CA ALA A 107 -7.03 -16.32 0.32
C ALA A 107 -7.85 -17.60 0.21
N VAL A 108 -7.38 -18.72 0.79
CA VAL A 108 -8.14 -19.98 0.84
C VAL A 108 -9.44 -19.83 1.61
N ILE A 109 -9.41 -19.14 2.75
CA ILE A 109 -10.60 -18.93 3.58
C ILE A 109 -11.62 -18.06 2.84
N LYS A 110 -11.17 -17.00 2.18
CA LYS A 110 -12.07 -16.01 1.57
C LYS A 110 -12.51 -16.37 0.16
N PHE A 111 -11.62 -16.91 -0.67
CA PHE A 111 -11.84 -17.16 -2.09
C PHE A 111 -11.87 -18.65 -2.47
N GLY A 112 -11.42 -19.53 -1.58
CA GLY A 112 -11.42 -20.97 -1.78
C GLY A 112 -10.04 -21.59 -2.00
N ARG A 113 -10.00 -22.92 -1.99
CA ARG A 113 -8.76 -23.72 -1.99
C ARG A 113 -7.84 -23.50 -3.21
N ALA A 114 -8.39 -23.04 -4.33
CA ALA A 114 -7.62 -22.79 -5.54
C ALA A 114 -6.64 -21.60 -5.42
N TYR A 115 -6.78 -20.77 -4.37
CA TYR A 115 -6.03 -19.52 -4.20
C TYR A 115 -4.95 -19.58 -3.12
N GLY A 116 -4.45 -20.77 -2.83
CA GLY A 116 -3.42 -21.01 -1.80
C GLY A 116 -2.11 -20.23 -1.98
N ASN A 117 -1.85 -19.68 -3.14
CA ASN A 117 -0.68 -18.83 -3.39
C ASN A 117 -0.92 -17.33 -3.15
N GLY A 118 -2.12 -16.99 -2.71
CA GLY A 118 -2.52 -15.62 -2.38
C GLY A 118 -3.41 -14.99 -3.44
N VAL A 119 -4.02 -13.87 -3.05
CA VAL A 119 -4.87 -13.05 -3.90
C VAL A 119 -4.49 -11.58 -3.75
N ILE A 120 -4.38 -10.88 -4.87
CA ILE A 120 -4.35 -9.41 -4.91
C ILE A 120 -5.72 -8.95 -5.37
N GLN A 121 -6.47 -8.36 -4.44
CA GLN A 121 -7.79 -7.80 -4.74
C GLN A 121 -7.66 -6.31 -5.01
N LEU A 122 -8.08 -5.88 -6.19
CA LEU A 122 -8.20 -4.48 -6.59
C LEU A 122 -9.63 -4.02 -6.35
N ILE A 123 -9.78 -2.88 -5.70
CA ILE A 123 -11.08 -2.22 -5.52
C ILE A 123 -11.12 -1.04 -6.49
N SER A 124 -12.06 -1.10 -7.43
CA SER A 124 -12.24 -0.02 -8.40
C SER A 124 -12.76 1.24 -7.74
N ARG A 125 -12.29 2.38 -8.24
CA ARG A 125 -12.84 3.68 -7.86
C ARG A 125 -14.26 3.82 -8.41
N THR A 126 -15.18 4.20 -7.55
CA THR A 126 -16.54 4.57 -7.98
C THR A 126 -16.51 6.03 -8.43
N HIS A 127 -16.88 6.28 -9.67
CA HIS A 127 -17.04 7.63 -10.23
C HIS A 127 -18.46 8.12 -9.99
#